data_99e21be7f0043797654993a20a700494
#
_entry.id   99e21be7f0043797654993a20a700494
#
_cell.length_a   1.000
_cell.length_b   1.000
_cell.length_c   1.000
_cell.angle_alpha   90.00
_cell.angle_beta   90.00
_cell.angle_gamma   90.00
#
_symmetry.space_group_name_H-M   'P 1'
#
loop_
_entity.id
_entity.type
_entity.pdbx_description
1 polymer ?
#
loop_
_entity_poly.entity_id
_entity_poly.type
_entity_poly.pdbx_seq_one_letter_code
_entity_poly.pdbx_strand_id
1 'polypeptide(L)'
;MMRMTSIAVAAVCAVMACKQERGRPGGEPRAPGGAVTVVAAAVPSSANGAAAAPATWAMPRLVAAGGLGDGLFTLAAVSHRGLTLVPIATTEPSPEDYLVLDDAMAEGLVEIAEEGGVNQLTITNRSDRPLFLLAGEVVIGGKQDRIIGKNTIIAAKKTEALPVFCVEHGRWSGRQATFTSAGALAHSTLRQKASFDGQGDVWQEVSEKNAKRKTSNGTDTYRQTAAQQTGAELAGWDEAFETQLRALPAEVRPLVVGYAVALGGEVVALDVFDSPKLFARLDRKLRRSYYAEAIDVDARAGAPVPSAASVRAFMAAADAAPDQPVYGNDEADTVNQIGDGTAATRVMSKRAYVAKGAKGGKAKPVFRSVQRRKEAPTAAPSAFGNDDDAPQLQRLMPRRRVP
;
A
#
# COMPACT_ATOMS: atom_id res chain seq x y z
N MET A 1 57.87 10.58 -25.78
CA MET A 1 58.60 9.31 -26.02
C MET A 1 58.31 8.35 -24.88
N MET A 2 58.06 7.09 -25.20
CA MET A 2 57.78 5.87 -24.40
C MET A 2 56.31 5.65 -24.06
N ARG A 3 55.68 4.92 -24.85
CA ARG A 3 55.52 3.47 -25.18
C ARG A 3 54.45 2.80 -24.29
N MET A 4 53.39 2.46 -25.02
CA MET A 4 52.29 1.55 -24.64
C MET A 4 52.81 0.16 -24.26
N THR A 5 52.16 -0.52 -23.31
CA THR A 5 52.09 -1.99 -23.28
C THR A 5 50.71 -2.43 -22.87
N SER A 6 50.00 -3.01 -23.82
CA SER A 6 48.76 -3.77 -23.64
C SER A 6 49.11 -5.13 -23.06
N ILE A 7 48.31 -5.59 -22.11
CA ILE A 7 48.28 -7.00 -21.70
C ILE A 7 46.86 -7.54 -21.90
N ALA A 8 46.74 -8.42 -22.89
CA ALA A 8 45.59 -9.26 -23.14
C ALA A 8 45.70 -10.49 -22.22
N VAL A 9 44.59 -10.85 -21.54
CA VAL A 9 44.47 -12.14 -20.84
C VAL A 9 43.38 -12.96 -21.52
N ALA A 10 43.81 -14.09 -22.03
CA ALA A 10 43.03 -15.07 -22.77
C ALA A 10 42.13 -15.89 -21.88
N ALA A 11 40.93 -16.22 -22.39
CA ALA A 11 40.01 -17.19 -21.85
C ALA A 11 40.53 -18.61 -22.04
N VAL A 12 40.46 -19.43 -20.98
CA VAL A 12 40.64 -20.88 -21.06
C VAL A 12 39.33 -21.56 -20.78
N CYS A 13 38.72 -22.14 -21.82
CA CYS A 13 37.65 -23.12 -21.71
C CYS A 13 38.24 -24.48 -21.30
N ALA A 14 37.80 -25.01 -20.17
CA ALA A 14 38.03 -26.41 -19.83
C ALA A 14 36.72 -27.20 -20.00
N VAL A 15 36.72 -28.06 -21.04
CA VAL A 15 35.69 -29.07 -21.26
C VAL A 15 36.14 -30.31 -20.46
N MET A 16 35.33 -30.73 -19.50
CA MET A 16 35.47 -32.07 -18.95
C MET A 16 34.22 -32.92 -19.25
N ALA A 17 34.41 -33.88 -20.11
CA ALA A 17 33.49 -34.97 -20.34
C ALA A 17 33.64 -36.01 -19.20
N CYS A 18 32.54 -36.42 -18.60
CA CYS A 18 32.49 -37.61 -17.75
C CYS A 18 31.31 -38.51 -18.10
N LYS A 19 31.71 -39.70 -18.42
CA LYS A 19 31.07 -40.99 -18.62
C LYS A 19 29.65 -41.21 -18.08
N GLN A 20 28.92 -41.82 -18.93
CA GLN A 20 27.61 -42.47 -18.77
C GLN A 20 27.74 -43.80 -18.00
N GLU A 21 27.08 -43.92 -16.87
CA GLU A 21 26.74 -45.22 -16.27
C GLU A 21 25.22 -45.40 -16.21
N ARG A 22 24.76 -46.50 -16.76
CA ARG A 22 23.38 -46.95 -16.79
C ARG A 22 23.02 -47.63 -15.47
N GLY A 23 22.00 -47.12 -14.78
CA GLY A 23 21.34 -47.82 -13.66
C GLY A 23 19.83 -47.61 -13.76
N ARG A 24 19.06 -48.67 -13.71
CA ARG A 24 17.61 -48.84 -13.92
C ARG A 24 16.74 -48.31 -12.75
N PRO A 25 15.37 -48.34 -12.88
CA PRO A 25 14.53 -47.21 -12.55
C PRO A 25 13.72 -47.41 -11.25
N GLY A 26 13.29 -46.31 -10.66
CA GLY A 26 12.34 -46.37 -9.55
C GLY A 26 12.36 -45.09 -8.72
N GLY A 27 11.34 -44.29 -8.85
CA GLY A 27 11.13 -43.17 -7.95
C GLY A 27 10.74 -41.89 -8.71
N GLU A 28 9.44 -41.69 -8.92
CA GLU A 28 8.92 -40.39 -9.39
C GLU A 28 9.32 -39.27 -8.41
N PRO A 29 9.84 -38.16 -8.88
CA PRO A 29 9.95 -36.96 -8.06
C PRO A 29 8.57 -36.28 -7.95
N ARG A 30 8.01 -36.31 -6.76
CA ARG A 30 6.81 -35.58 -6.36
C ARG A 30 7.10 -34.09 -6.49
N ALA A 31 6.53 -33.47 -7.53
CA ALA A 31 6.54 -32.03 -7.71
C ALA A 31 5.76 -31.35 -6.55
N PRO A 32 6.23 -30.22 -6.01
CA PRO A 32 5.45 -29.39 -5.12
C PRO A 32 4.49 -28.54 -6.00
N GLY A 33 3.44 -29.18 -6.50
CA GLY A 33 2.36 -28.50 -7.20
C GLY A 33 1.34 -27.99 -6.20
N GLY A 34 1.50 -26.77 -5.72
CA GLY A 34 0.40 -26.01 -5.15
C GLY A 34 -0.59 -25.70 -6.28
N ALA A 35 -1.69 -26.49 -6.36
CA ALA A 35 -2.76 -26.24 -7.32
C ALA A 35 -3.32 -24.83 -7.10
N VAL A 36 -3.17 -23.96 -8.09
CA VAL A 36 -3.83 -22.65 -8.14
C VAL A 36 -5.30 -22.91 -8.46
N THR A 37 -6.15 -22.91 -7.44
CA THR A 37 -7.59 -23.05 -7.63
C THR A 37 -8.15 -21.66 -7.97
N VAL A 38 -8.38 -21.41 -9.25
CA VAL A 38 -9.20 -20.27 -9.68
C VAL A 38 -10.66 -20.65 -9.38
N VAL A 39 -11.19 -20.16 -8.27
CA VAL A 39 -12.63 -20.29 -7.99
C VAL A 39 -13.35 -19.21 -8.80
N ALA A 40 -13.66 -19.52 -10.04
CA ALA A 40 -14.64 -18.75 -10.81
C ALA A 40 -16.00 -18.91 -10.11
N ALA A 41 -16.59 -17.79 -9.68
CA ALA A 41 -18.01 -17.80 -9.36
C ALA A 41 -18.74 -18.34 -10.58
N ALA A 42 -19.45 -19.47 -10.40
CA ALA A 42 -20.09 -20.20 -11.48
C ALA A 42 -21.05 -19.28 -12.26
N VAL A 43 -20.65 -18.88 -13.44
CA VAL A 43 -21.55 -18.39 -14.47
C VAL A 43 -22.18 -19.66 -15.07
N PRO A 44 -23.52 -19.81 -15.11
CA PRO A 44 -24.14 -20.97 -15.71
C PRO A 44 -23.74 -21.07 -17.19
N SER A 45 -23.03 -22.14 -17.53
CA SER A 45 -22.69 -22.48 -18.90
C SER A 45 -23.98 -22.88 -19.66
N SER A 46 -24.47 -22.00 -20.52
CA SER A 46 -25.41 -22.38 -21.57
C SER A 46 -24.61 -22.64 -22.84
N ALA A 47 -24.33 -23.93 -23.09
CA ALA A 47 -23.86 -24.37 -24.38
C ALA A 47 -24.99 -24.19 -25.41
N ASN A 48 -24.91 -23.16 -26.23
CA ASN A 48 -25.44 -23.10 -27.59
C ASN A 48 -24.76 -21.96 -28.32
N GLY A 49 -24.16 -22.27 -29.46
CA GLY A 49 -23.39 -21.33 -30.29
C GLY A 49 -24.22 -20.14 -30.78
N ALA A 50 -24.25 -19.09 -30.03
CA ALA A 50 -24.69 -17.79 -30.45
C ALA A 50 -23.46 -16.83 -30.39
N ALA A 51 -23.31 -16.03 -31.43
CA ALA A 51 -22.27 -15.00 -31.53
C ALA A 51 -22.16 -14.23 -30.23
N ALA A 52 -20.93 -14.04 -29.72
CA ALA A 52 -20.67 -13.30 -28.47
C ALA A 52 -21.38 -11.93 -28.50
N ALA A 53 -22.34 -11.75 -27.62
CA ALA A 53 -23.01 -10.46 -27.45
C ALA A 53 -21.96 -9.39 -27.07
N PRO A 54 -22.09 -8.15 -27.56
CA PRO A 54 -21.11 -7.10 -27.28
C PRO A 54 -20.94 -6.87 -25.77
N ALA A 55 -19.73 -6.55 -25.35
CA ALA A 55 -19.26 -6.41 -23.96
C ALA A 55 -20.17 -5.55 -23.05
N THR A 56 -20.97 -4.66 -23.60
CA THR A 56 -21.94 -3.82 -22.89
C THR A 56 -22.99 -4.59 -22.09
N TRP A 57 -23.23 -5.87 -22.39
CA TRP A 57 -24.23 -6.70 -21.69
C TRP A 57 -23.70 -7.38 -20.43
N ALA A 58 -22.39 -7.51 -20.28
CA ALA A 58 -21.77 -8.14 -19.10
C ALA A 58 -21.77 -7.21 -17.87
N MET A 59 -21.58 -5.91 -18.09
CA MET A 59 -21.46 -4.91 -17.02
C MET A 59 -22.68 -4.85 -16.08
N PRO A 60 -23.94 -4.78 -16.52
CA PRO A 60 -25.09 -4.76 -15.63
C PRO A 60 -25.18 -5.98 -14.73
N ARG A 61 -24.78 -7.16 -15.23
CA ARG A 61 -24.79 -8.42 -14.44
C ARG A 61 -23.68 -8.43 -13.40
N LEU A 62 -22.48 -7.95 -13.72
CA LEU A 62 -21.37 -7.83 -12.79
C LEU A 62 -21.73 -6.85 -11.66
N VAL A 63 -22.29 -5.69 -11.99
CA VAL A 63 -22.74 -4.70 -11.02
C VAL A 63 -23.87 -5.27 -10.14
N ALA A 64 -24.83 -5.99 -10.71
CA ALA A 64 -25.92 -6.59 -9.95
C ALA A 64 -25.44 -7.67 -8.98
N ALA A 65 -24.45 -8.49 -9.37
CA ALA A 65 -23.90 -9.57 -8.53
C ALA A 65 -22.93 -9.07 -7.47
N GLY A 66 -22.09 -8.10 -7.83
CA GLY A 66 -20.97 -7.61 -7.03
C GLY A 66 -21.14 -6.23 -6.40
N GLY A 67 -22.31 -5.59 -6.52
CA GLY A 67 -22.54 -4.20 -6.13
C GLY A 67 -22.23 -3.91 -4.67
N LEU A 68 -21.45 -2.84 -4.43
CA LEU A 68 -21.06 -2.35 -3.10
C LEU A 68 -21.75 -1.02 -2.73
N GLY A 69 -22.44 -0.39 -3.66
CA GLY A 69 -22.96 0.98 -3.55
C GLY A 69 -22.05 1.99 -4.24
N ASP A 70 -22.55 3.22 -4.45
CA ASP A 70 -21.80 4.36 -5.01
C ASP A 70 -21.09 4.07 -6.35
N GLY A 71 -21.67 3.20 -7.18
CA GLY A 71 -21.09 2.80 -8.46
C GLY A 71 -19.92 1.79 -8.31
N LEU A 72 -19.62 1.32 -7.11
CA LEU A 72 -18.58 0.32 -6.85
C LEU A 72 -19.13 -1.11 -6.95
N PHE A 73 -18.32 -2.04 -7.46
CA PHE A 73 -18.66 -3.47 -7.51
C PHE A 73 -17.40 -4.34 -7.46
N THR A 74 -17.55 -5.54 -6.92
CA THR A 74 -16.47 -6.53 -6.84
C THR A 74 -16.33 -7.30 -8.14
N LEU A 75 -15.11 -7.71 -8.46
CA LEU A 75 -14.78 -8.65 -9.53
C LEU A 75 -14.39 -10.02 -8.93
N ALA A 76 -14.03 -10.96 -9.80
CA ALA A 76 -13.52 -12.25 -9.38
C ALA A 76 -12.28 -12.09 -8.50
N ALA A 77 -12.28 -12.73 -7.35
CA ALA A 77 -11.18 -12.68 -6.40
C ALA A 77 -9.95 -13.44 -6.93
N VAL A 78 -8.78 -12.99 -6.54
CA VAL A 78 -7.49 -13.61 -6.82
C VAL A 78 -6.80 -13.97 -5.50
N SER A 79 -6.15 -15.13 -5.44
CA SER A 79 -5.61 -15.65 -4.17
C SER A 79 -4.25 -16.29 -4.32
N HIS A 80 -3.40 -16.08 -3.32
CA HIS A 80 -2.12 -16.75 -3.20
C HIS A 80 -1.71 -16.87 -1.71
N ARG A 81 -1.32 -18.08 -1.26
CA ARG A 81 -0.83 -18.35 0.09
C ARG A 81 -1.68 -17.76 1.23
N GLY A 82 -3.01 -17.93 1.16
CA GLY A 82 -3.92 -17.45 2.18
C GLY A 82 -4.27 -15.95 2.14
N LEU A 83 -3.60 -15.18 1.29
CA LEU A 83 -4.03 -13.82 0.93
C LEU A 83 -5.01 -13.88 -0.24
N THR A 84 -6.12 -13.18 -0.10
CA THR A 84 -7.11 -13.00 -1.17
C THR A 84 -7.31 -11.51 -1.41
N LEU A 85 -7.18 -11.10 -2.68
CA LEU A 85 -7.55 -9.77 -3.14
C LEU A 85 -8.85 -9.88 -3.94
N VAL A 86 -9.87 -9.12 -3.54
CA VAL A 86 -11.11 -8.95 -4.28
C VAL A 86 -11.03 -7.60 -5.00
N PRO A 87 -10.75 -7.58 -6.31
CA PRO A 87 -10.67 -6.32 -7.04
C PRO A 87 -12.02 -5.61 -7.03
N ILE A 88 -11.96 -4.30 -6.82
CA ILE A 88 -13.13 -3.42 -6.81
C ILE A 88 -13.03 -2.51 -8.03
N ALA A 89 -14.08 -2.47 -8.83
CA ALA A 89 -14.20 -1.62 -10.00
C ALA A 89 -15.29 -0.57 -9.79
N THR A 90 -15.27 0.47 -10.63
CA THR A 90 -16.26 1.55 -10.60
C THR A 90 -16.96 1.74 -11.93
N THR A 91 -18.27 2.06 -11.88
CA THR A 91 -19.02 2.55 -13.05
C THR A 91 -18.92 4.07 -13.24
N GLU A 92 -18.32 4.78 -12.27
CA GLU A 92 -18.24 6.23 -12.24
C GLU A 92 -16.79 6.68 -11.97
N PRO A 93 -15.85 6.45 -12.91
CA PRO A 93 -14.45 6.81 -12.72
C PRO A 93 -14.26 8.34 -12.66
N SER A 94 -13.43 8.80 -11.72
CA SER A 94 -12.99 10.18 -11.68
C SER A 94 -12.00 10.45 -12.83
N PRO A 95 -12.12 11.58 -13.53
CA PRO A 95 -11.16 11.98 -14.56
C PRO A 95 -9.87 12.59 -13.98
N GLU A 96 -9.84 12.86 -12.68
CA GLU A 96 -8.73 13.55 -12.02
C GLU A 96 -7.41 12.80 -12.17
N ASP A 97 -6.34 13.56 -12.40
CA ASP A 97 -4.99 13.05 -12.62
C ASP A 97 -4.03 13.59 -11.55
N TYR A 98 -3.72 12.74 -10.59
CA TYR A 98 -2.80 13.04 -9.51
C TYR A 98 -1.39 12.53 -9.81
N LEU A 99 -0.37 13.28 -9.35
CA LEU A 99 0.97 12.72 -9.16
C LEU A 99 0.97 11.74 -7.99
N VAL A 100 1.91 10.80 -7.99
CA VAL A 100 2.24 9.94 -6.86
C VAL A 100 3.67 10.21 -6.39
N LEU A 101 3.98 9.91 -5.14
CA LEU A 101 5.22 10.32 -4.49
C LEU A 101 6.47 9.87 -5.26
N ASP A 102 6.55 8.58 -5.63
CA ASP A 102 7.75 8.01 -6.22
C ASP A 102 8.11 8.67 -7.56
N ASP A 103 7.12 8.76 -8.45
CA ASP A 103 7.28 9.36 -9.78
C ASP A 103 7.66 10.83 -9.63
N ALA A 104 6.94 11.57 -8.78
CA ALA A 104 7.15 13.00 -8.60
C ALA A 104 8.51 13.34 -7.98
N MET A 105 9.02 12.51 -7.06
CA MET A 105 10.35 12.69 -6.50
C MET A 105 11.45 12.30 -7.51
N ALA A 106 11.26 11.22 -8.27
CA ALA A 106 12.20 10.80 -9.31
C ALA A 106 12.35 11.84 -10.43
N GLU A 107 11.26 12.54 -10.75
CA GLU A 107 11.24 13.62 -11.74
C GLU A 107 11.69 14.98 -11.17
N GLY A 108 12.01 15.07 -9.86
CA GLY A 108 12.39 16.32 -9.20
C GLY A 108 11.24 17.34 -9.04
N LEU A 109 10.00 16.91 -9.24
CA LEU A 109 8.81 17.74 -9.12
C LEU A 109 8.38 17.95 -7.67
N VAL A 110 8.81 17.05 -6.76
CA VAL A 110 8.48 17.10 -5.35
C VAL A 110 9.74 16.95 -4.51
N GLU A 111 9.82 17.76 -3.47
CA GLU A 111 10.88 17.71 -2.47
C GLU A 111 10.28 17.57 -1.08
N ILE A 112 10.88 16.71 -0.25
CA ILE A 112 10.58 16.60 1.18
C ILE A 112 11.84 16.96 1.95
N ALA A 113 11.73 17.89 2.90
CA ALA A 113 12.83 18.41 3.69
C ALA A 113 12.51 18.40 5.19
N GLU A 114 13.56 18.33 6.02
CA GLU A 114 13.46 18.43 7.48
C GLU A 114 13.59 19.89 7.92
N GLU A 115 12.44 20.55 8.03
CA GLU A 115 12.33 21.95 8.48
C GLU A 115 11.33 21.99 9.64
N GLY A 116 11.78 21.87 10.87
CA GLY A 116 10.88 22.01 12.03
C GLY A 116 10.88 20.84 13.01
N GLY A 117 9.69 20.49 13.50
CA GLY A 117 9.51 19.50 14.56
C GLY A 117 9.74 18.03 14.13
N VAL A 118 9.86 17.15 15.12
CA VAL A 118 10.18 15.72 14.92
C VAL A 118 9.09 14.97 14.12
N ASN A 119 7.83 15.38 14.31
CA ASN A 119 6.66 14.70 13.71
C ASN A 119 6.15 15.38 12.44
N GLN A 120 6.92 16.31 11.89
CA GLN A 120 6.54 17.12 10.76
C GLN A 120 7.73 17.36 9.83
N LEU A 121 7.50 17.16 8.53
CA LEU A 121 8.43 17.55 7.46
C LEU A 121 7.78 18.65 6.64
N THR A 122 8.56 19.27 5.76
CA THR A 122 8.06 20.21 4.76
C THR A 122 8.03 19.48 3.42
N ILE A 123 6.89 19.55 2.72
CA ILE A 123 6.76 19.04 1.35
C ILE A 123 6.51 20.20 0.39
N THR A 124 7.25 20.22 -0.71
CA THR A 124 7.10 21.21 -1.79
C THR A 124 6.71 20.50 -3.08
N ASN A 125 5.50 20.74 -3.56
CA ASN A 125 5.06 20.32 -4.89
C ASN A 125 5.32 21.45 -5.91
N ARG A 126 6.36 21.28 -6.74
CA ARG A 126 6.77 22.25 -7.77
C ARG A 126 6.02 22.08 -9.10
N SER A 127 5.19 21.04 -9.22
CA SER A 127 4.45 20.71 -10.44
C SER A 127 3.17 21.54 -10.60
N ASP A 128 2.57 21.48 -11.79
CA ASP A 128 1.25 22.05 -12.09
C ASP A 128 0.09 21.09 -11.78
N ARG A 129 0.38 19.93 -11.17
CA ARG A 129 -0.58 18.88 -10.84
C ARG A 129 -0.62 18.64 -9.34
N PRO A 130 -1.78 18.31 -8.76
CA PRO A 130 -1.87 17.92 -7.37
C PRO A 130 -1.15 16.57 -7.16
N LEU A 131 -0.52 16.42 -5.99
CA LEU A 131 0.17 15.22 -5.55
C LEU A 131 -0.71 14.48 -4.54
N PHE A 132 -1.01 13.22 -4.79
CA PHE A 132 -1.67 12.35 -3.82
C PHE A 132 -0.64 11.58 -2.99
N LEU A 133 -0.82 11.55 -1.68
CA LEU A 133 0.03 10.84 -0.72
C LEU A 133 -0.75 9.79 0.06
N LEU A 134 -0.17 8.60 0.23
CA LEU A 134 -0.68 7.55 1.09
C LEU A 134 0.00 7.57 2.46
N ALA A 135 -0.79 7.45 3.52
CA ALA A 135 -0.25 7.14 4.84
C ALA A 135 0.50 5.80 4.81
N GLY A 136 1.72 5.80 5.36
CA GLY A 136 2.60 4.63 5.33
C GLY A 136 3.61 4.61 4.18
N GLU A 137 3.62 5.57 3.25
CA GLU A 137 4.72 5.71 2.28
C GLU A 137 6.02 6.00 3.01
N VAL A 138 7.08 5.24 2.68
CA VAL A 138 8.37 5.29 3.39
C VAL A 138 9.29 6.28 2.71
N VAL A 139 9.82 7.24 3.47
CA VAL A 139 10.83 8.20 3.02
C VAL A 139 12.09 8.07 3.87
N ILE A 140 13.25 8.08 3.19
CA ILE A 140 14.56 7.80 3.76
C ILE A 140 15.41 9.06 3.72
N GLY A 141 15.97 9.44 4.86
CA GLY A 141 16.83 10.63 4.94
C GLY A 141 16.78 11.33 6.29
N GLY A 142 17.12 12.60 6.29
CA GLY A 142 17.09 13.45 7.47
C GLY A 142 17.80 12.88 8.70
N LYS A 143 17.37 13.26 9.88
CA LYS A 143 17.85 12.71 11.17
C LYS A 143 17.34 11.31 11.42
N GLN A 144 16.21 10.92 10.84
CA GLN A 144 15.59 9.60 10.94
C GLN A 144 14.77 9.31 9.71
N ASP A 145 14.63 8.03 9.34
CA ASP A 145 13.67 7.62 8.32
C ASP A 145 12.23 7.84 8.82
N ARG A 146 11.32 8.14 7.89
CA ARG A 146 9.93 8.49 8.18
C ARG A 146 8.95 7.67 7.36
N ILE A 147 7.71 7.60 7.85
CA ILE A 147 6.53 7.26 7.04
C ILE A 147 5.56 8.44 7.04
N ILE A 148 4.88 8.62 5.91
CA ILE A 148 3.80 9.59 5.80
C ILE A 148 2.69 9.22 6.80
N GLY A 149 2.28 10.19 7.63
CA GLY A 149 1.33 9.94 8.72
C GLY A 149 -0.13 10.06 8.32
N LYS A 150 -0.44 10.76 7.23
CA LYS A 150 -1.82 11.00 6.78
C LYS A 150 -1.97 10.86 5.28
N ASN A 151 -3.07 10.24 4.85
CA ASN A 151 -3.48 10.32 3.45
C ASN A 151 -3.89 11.75 3.14
N THR A 152 -3.38 12.34 2.06
CA THR A 152 -3.70 13.72 1.71
C THR A 152 -3.40 14.05 0.24
N ILE A 153 -3.78 15.24 -0.18
CA ILE A 153 -3.47 15.80 -1.49
C ILE A 153 -2.74 17.12 -1.27
N ILE A 154 -1.55 17.26 -1.84
CA ILE A 154 -0.79 18.52 -1.84
C ILE A 154 -1.09 19.25 -3.15
N ALA A 155 -1.60 20.48 -3.06
CA ALA A 155 -1.96 21.27 -4.21
C ALA A 155 -0.75 21.53 -5.14
N ALA A 156 -1.04 21.82 -6.41
CA ALA A 156 -0.02 22.26 -7.37
C ALA A 156 0.67 23.55 -6.88
N LYS A 157 1.99 23.64 -7.05
CA LYS A 157 2.81 24.83 -6.68
C LYS A 157 2.74 25.21 -5.19
N LYS A 158 2.46 24.26 -4.32
CA LYS A 158 2.36 24.51 -2.86
C LYS A 158 3.53 23.89 -2.09
N THR A 159 3.87 24.57 -1.00
CA THR A 159 4.72 24.08 0.08
C THR A 159 3.87 24.00 1.34
N GLU A 160 3.86 22.84 2.00
CA GLU A 160 2.99 22.56 3.13
C GLU A 160 3.73 21.73 4.19
N ALA A 161 3.20 21.76 5.40
CA ALA A 161 3.60 20.86 6.46
C ALA A 161 3.05 19.45 6.21
N LEU A 162 3.92 18.45 6.31
CA LEU A 162 3.61 17.04 6.09
C LEU A 162 3.72 16.28 7.40
N PRO A 163 2.61 15.80 7.97
CA PRO A 163 2.63 14.94 9.15
C PRO A 163 3.32 13.61 8.86
N VAL A 164 4.24 13.21 9.74
CA VAL A 164 5.03 11.98 9.59
C VAL A 164 5.22 11.27 10.92
N PHE A 165 5.58 9.98 10.87
CA PHE A 165 6.07 9.22 12.01
C PHE A 165 7.49 8.77 11.78
N CYS A 166 8.29 8.76 12.86
CA CYS A 166 9.63 8.19 12.85
C CYS A 166 9.54 6.66 12.76
N VAL A 167 10.29 6.06 11.84
CA VAL A 167 10.42 4.59 11.71
C VAL A 167 11.87 4.14 11.88
N GLU A 168 12.61 4.89 12.68
CA GLU A 168 13.98 4.61 13.06
C GLU A 168 14.24 5.16 14.49
N HIS A 169 14.14 4.31 15.50
CA HIS A 169 14.14 4.74 16.89
C HIS A 169 15.52 5.23 17.37
N GLY A 170 16.61 4.63 16.90
CA GLY A 170 17.94 4.80 17.47
C GLY A 170 18.84 5.88 16.82
N ARG A 171 18.45 6.51 15.69
CA ARG A 171 19.26 7.53 15.02
C ARG A 171 18.65 8.92 15.15
N TRP A 172 19.45 9.87 15.64
CA TRP A 172 19.08 11.28 15.84
C TRP A 172 20.05 12.24 15.14
N SER A 173 20.78 11.76 14.15
CA SER A 173 21.74 12.54 13.38
C SER A 173 21.62 12.23 11.91
N GLY A 174 21.70 13.21 11.05
CA GLY A 174 21.68 13.07 9.60
C GLY A 174 22.59 14.09 8.94
N ARG A 175 23.16 13.72 7.79
CA ARG A 175 23.99 14.63 7.00
C ARG A 175 23.18 15.38 5.92
N GLN A 176 22.00 14.88 5.58
CA GLN A 176 21.14 15.44 4.55
C GLN A 176 19.85 15.94 5.19
N ALA A 177 19.40 17.14 4.84
CA ALA A 177 18.13 17.69 5.26
C ALA A 177 16.95 17.22 4.38
N THR A 178 17.24 16.56 3.25
CA THR A 178 16.24 16.10 2.29
C THR A 178 16.03 14.60 2.39
N PHE A 179 14.87 14.16 1.90
CA PHE A 179 14.44 12.76 1.86
C PHE A 179 14.35 12.25 0.43
N THR A 180 14.43 10.93 0.30
CA THR A 180 14.11 10.19 -0.92
C THR A 180 13.01 9.18 -0.65
N SER A 181 12.19 8.85 -1.64
CA SER A 181 11.23 7.75 -1.49
C SER A 181 11.96 6.41 -1.44
N ALA A 182 11.52 5.52 -0.56
CA ALA A 182 11.96 4.11 -0.54
C ALA A 182 11.29 3.27 -1.63
N GLY A 183 10.32 3.83 -2.38
CA GLY A 183 9.48 3.06 -3.30
C GLY A 183 8.56 2.05 -2.59
N ALA A 184 8.49 2.10 -1.27
CA ALA A 184 7.74 1.18 -0.43
C ALA A 184 6.54 1.85 0.24
N LEU A 185 5.47 1.09 0.40
CA LEU A 185 4.36 1.39 1.29
C LEU A 185 4.44 0.42 2.46
N ALA A 186 4.44 0.91 3.68
CA ALA A 186 4.49 0.08 4.87
C ALA A 186 3.40 -1.01 4.86
N HIS A 187 3.65 -2.14 5.49
CA HIS A 187 2.66 -3.21 5.61
C HIS A 187 1.40 -2.75 6.35
N SER A 188 0.29 -3.45 6.15
CA SER A 188 -1.05 -2.97 6.54
C SER A 188 -1.16 -2.58 8.01
N THR A 189 -0.58 -3.37 8.95
CA THR A 189 -0.61 -3.07 10.37
C THR A 189 0.14 -1.77 10.69
N LEU A 190 1.32 -1.53 10.11
CA LEU A 190 2.07 -0.30 10.34
C LEU A 190 1.35 0.93 9.75
N ARG A 191 0.69 0.79 8.59
CA ARG A 191 -0.17 1.84 8.02
C ARG A 191 -1.33 2.18 8.96
N GLN A 192 -1.92 1.16 9.59
CA GLN A 192 -2.99 1.35 10.57
C GLN A 192 -2.49 2.13 11.78
N LYS A 193 -1.35 1.72 12.37
CA LYS A 193 -0.73 2.43 13.51
C LYS A 193 -0.45 3.90 13.16
N ALA A 194 0.12 4.18 11.98
CA ALA A 194 0.39 5.55 11.53
C ALA A 194 -0.89 6.37 11.30
N SER A 195 -1.99 5.75 10.90
CA SER A 195 -3.25 6.47 10.61
C SER A 195 -4.07 6.77 11.86
N PHE A 196 -4.02 5.89 12.88
CA PHE A 196 -4.98 5.90 13.98
C PHE A 196 -4.35 5.90 15.38
N ASP A 197 -3.06 5.59 15.53
CA ASP A 197 -2.38 5.43 16.81
C ASP A 197 -1.20 6.42 16.94
N GLY A 198 -0.37 6.27 17.97
CA GLY A 198 0.70 7.20 18.30
C GLY A 198 2.09 6.74 17.85
N GLN A 199 3.12 7.59 18.06
CA GLN A 199 4.50 7.29 17.72
C GLN A 199 5.04 6.04 18.43
N GLY A 200 4.65 5.80 19.68
CA GLY A 200 5.06 4.61 20.44
C GLY A 200 4.57 3.31 19.78
N ASP A 201 3.32 3.28 19.34
CA ASP A 201 2.73 2.14 18.64
C ASP A 201 3.38 1.87 17.29
N VAL A 202 3.77 2.96 16.59
CA VAL A 202 4.53 2.86 15.33
C VAL A 202 5.90 2.23 15.57
N TRP A 203 6.65 2.65 16.58
CA TRP A 203 7.95 2.08 16.91
C TRP A 203 7.85 0.61 17.33
N GLN A 204 6.85 0.28 18.14
CA GLN A 204 6.61 -1.11 18.55
C GLN A 204 6.38 -2.00 17.31
N GLU A 205 5.51 -1.58 16.41
CA GLU A 205 5.21 -2.33 15.18
C GLU A 205 6.44 -2.48 14.28
N VAL A 206 7.26 -1.43 14.14
CA VAL A 206 8.53 -1.48 13.40
C VAL A 206 9.45 -2.53 13.99
N SER A 207 9.63 -2.54 15.32
CA SER A 207 10.50 -3.50 16.01
C SER A 207 10.02 -4.93 15.86
N GLU A 208 8.72 -5.17 16.05
CA GLU A 208 8.09 -6.48 15.87
C GLU A 208 8.22 -6.99 14.43
N LYS A 209 7.98 -6.12 13.44
CA LYS A 209 8.10 -6.47 12.03
C LYS A 209 9.54 -6.77 11.65
N ASN A 210 10.49 -5.92 12.08
CA ASN A 210 11.92 -6.16 11.85
C ASN A 210 12.36 -7.49 12.43
N ALA A 211 11.91 -7.85 13.63
CA ALA A 211 12.21 -9.14 14.24
C ALA A 211 11.66 -10.33 13.42
N LYS A 212 10.39 -10.27 13.02
CA LYS A 212 9.75 -11.29 12.16
C LYS A 212 10.48 -11.45 10.82
N ARG A 213 10.90 -10.34 10.22
CA ARG A 213 11.58 -10.30 8.92
C ARG A 213 13.09 -10.52 9.00
N LYS A 214 13.65 -10.67 10.21
CA LYS A 214 15.09 -10.81 10.45
C LYS A 214 15.89 -9.61 9.92
N THR A 215 15.31 -8.43 10.01
CA THR A 215 15.92 -7.15 9.61
C THR A 215 16.25 -6.25 10.79
N SER A 216 16.21 -6.80 12.02
CA SER A 216 16.60 -6.07 13.23
C SER A 216 18.02 -5.51 13.10
N ASN A 217 18.20 -4.26 13.50
CA ASN A 217 19.46 -3.53 13.32
C ASN A 217 19.66 -2.53 14.47
N GLY A 218 20.86 -1.95 14.56
CA GLY A 218 21.26 -1.15 15.72
C GLY A 218 20.48 0.15 15.92
N THR A 219 19.80 0.68 14.91
CA THR A 219 18.95 1.89 15.01
C THR A 219 17.46 1.57 14.93
N ASP A 220 17.12 0.29 14.82
CA ASP A 220 15.75 -0.23 14.62
C ASP A 220 15.02 0.48 13.48
N THR A 221 15.73 0.74 12.36
CA THR A 221 15.11 1.34 11.18
C THR A 221 14.29 0.34 10.39
N TYR A 222 13.15 0.78 9.87
CA TYR A 222 12.30 0.00 8.95
C TYR A 222 12.89 -0.15 7.54
N ARG A 223 13.99 0.54 7.23
CA ARG A 223 14.61 0.62 5.88
C ARG A 223 14.87 -0.73 5.24
N GLN A 224 15.42 -1.70 5.98
CA GLN A 224 15.73 -3.02 5.44
C GLN A 224 14.46 -3.82 5.15
N THR A 225 13.46 -3.74 6.00
CA THR A 225 12.14 -4.33 5.78
C THR A 225 11.45 -3.71 4.56
N ALA A 226 11.51 -2.39 4.41
CA ALA A 226 11.01 -1.70 3.21
C ALA A 226 11.76 -2.15 1.93
N ALA A 227 13.08 -2.34 2.01
CA ALA A 227 13.87 -2.86 0.88
C ALA A 227 13.47 -4.30 0.49
N GLN A 228 13.14 -5.17 1.44
CA GLN A 228 12.58 -6.50 1.14
C GLN A 228 11.24 -6.39 0.41
N GLN A 229 10.39 -5.41 0.77
CA GLN A 229 9.10 -5.21 0.10
C GLN A 229 9.26 -4.76 -1.36
N THR A 230 10.30 -4.01 -1.70
CA THR A 230 10.56 -3.57 -3.08
C THR A 230 11.42 -4.57 -3.86
N GLY A 231 12.08 -5.48 -3.17
CA GLY A 231 13.05 -6.42 -3.72
C GLY A 231 12.45 -7.65 -4.40
N ALA A 232 13.37 -8.55 -4.78
CA ALA A 232 13.05 -9.80 -5.47
C ALA A 232 12.26 -10.81 -4.60
N GLU A 233 12.29 -10.65 -3.29
CA GLU A 233 11.62 -11.57 -2.35
C GLU A 233 10.11 -11.70 -2.63
N LEU A 234 9.48 -10.60 -3.06
CA LEU A 234 8.06 -10.58 -3.41
C LEU A 234 7.77 -10.81 -4.91
N ALA A 235 8.77 -11.10 -5.73
CA ALA A 235 8.56 -11.32 -7.16
C ALA A 235 7.61 -12.47 -7.46
N GLY A 236 7.70 -13.58 -6.73
CA GLY A 236 6.77 -14.70 -6.88
C GLY A 236 5.33 -14.39 -6.48
N TRP A 237 5.14 -13.45 -5.54
CA TRP A 237 3.82 -12.93 -5.19
C TRP A 237 3.27 -12.04 -6.31
N ASP A 238 4.10 -11.12 -6.84
CA ASP A 238 3.72 -10.29 -7.99
C ASP A 238 3.26 -11.16 -9.16
N GLU A 239 4.06 -12.16 -9.56
CA GLU A 239 3.75 -13.07 -10.67
C GLU A 239 2.41 -13.81 -10.47
N ALA A 240 2.22 -14.37 -9.26
CA ALA A 240 1.00 -15.12 -8.94
C ALA A 240 -0.26 -14.25 -9.03
N PHE A 241 -0.22 -13.03 -8.48
CA PHE A 241 -1.36 -12.12 -8.51
C PHE A 241 -1.56 -11.50 -9.90
N GLU A 242 -0.50 -11.04 -10.56
CA GLU A 242 -0.59 -10.44 -11.88
C GLU A 242 -1.15 -11.39 -12.95
N THR A 243 -0.76 -12.67 -12.88
CA THR A 243 -1.30 -13.69 -13.78
C THR A 243 -2.82 -13.80 -13.64
N GLN A 244 -3.33 -13.85 -12.41
CA GLN A 244 -4.77 -13.94 -12.15
C GLN A 244 -5.50 -12.63 -12.49
N LEU A 245 -4.93 -11.47 -12.17
CA LEU A 245 -5.50 -10.16 -12.50
C LEU A 245 -5.60 -9.93 -14.01
N ARG A 246 -4.61 -10.42 -14.79
CA ARG A 246 -4.68 -10.37 -16.25
C ARG A 246 -5.78 -11.25 -16.85
N ALA A 247 -6.24 -12.27 -16.13
CA ALA A 247 -7.35 -13.12 -16.55
C ALA A 247 -8.73 -12.46 -16.35
N LEU A 248 -8.82 -11.34 -15.64
CA LEU A 248 -10.07 -10.56 -15.56
C LEU A 248 -10.48 -10.06 -16.95
N PRO A 249 -11.79 -9.92 -17.23
CA PRO A 249 -12.28 -9.41 -18.50
C PRO A 249 -11.61 -8.09 -18.89
N ALA A 250 -11.21 -7.96 -20.15
CA ALA A 250 -10.43 -6.81 -20.62
C ALA A 250 -11.17 -5.47 -20.47
N GLU A 251 -12.51 -5.50 -20.57
CA GLU A 251 -13.40 -4.35 -20.46
C GLU A 251 -13.53 -3.80 -19.03
N VAL A 252 -13.33 -4.64 -18.00
CA VAL A 252 -13.46 -4.20 -16.59
C VAL A 252 -12.13 -3.89 -15.94
N ARG A 253 -11.01 -4.44 -16.43
CA ARG A 253 -9.67 -4.16 -15.87
C ARG A 253 -9.32 -2.68 -15.78
N PRO A 254 -9.61 -1.85 -16.81
CA PRO A 254 -9.35 -0.41 -16.74
C PRO A 254 -10.23 0.35 -15.74
N LEU A 255 -11.26 -0.30 -15.19
CA LEU A 255 -12.18 0.28 -14.22
C LEU A 255 -11.85 -0.09 -12.78
N VAL A 256 -10.83 -0.92 -12.56
CA VAL A 256 -10.39 -1.31 -11.21
C VAL A 256 -9.84 -0.09 -10.49
N VAL A 257 -10.31 0.11 -9.26
CA VAL A 257 -10.01 1.26 -8.41
C VAL A 257 -9.51 0.87 -7.02
N GLY A 258 -9.37 -0.42 -6.75
CA GLY A 258 -8.92 -0.86 -5.43
C GLY A 258 -9.10 -2.33 -5.17
N TYR A 259 -8.88 -2.70 -3.90
CA TYR A 259 -9.04 -4.06 -3.40
C TYR A 259 -9.74 -4.08 -2.05
N ALA A 260 -10.61 -5.10 -1.86
CA ALA A 260 -10.82 -5.65 -0.54
C ALA A 260 -9.82 -6.79 -0.32
N VAL A 261 -9.22 -6.82 0.86
CA VAL A 261 -8.10 -7.70 1.22
C VAL A 261 -8.55 -8.66 2.30
N ALA A 262 -8.36 -9.96 2.10
CA ALA A 262 -8.66 -10.95 3.10
C ALA A 262 -7.45 -11.84 3.41
N LEU A 263 -7.29 -12.17 4.69
CA LEU A 263 -6.34 -13.13 5.22
C LEU A 263 -7.09 -14.30 5.83
N GLY A 264 -6.78 -15.51 5.38
CA GLY A 264 -7.48 -16.71 5.86
C GLY A 264 -9.01 -16.69 5.66
N GLY A 265 -9.50 -15.93 4.66
CA GLY A 265 -10.91 -15.79 4.31
C GLY A 265 -11.64 -14.64 5.04
N GLU A 266 -11.01 -13.99 6.00
CA GLU A 266 -11.56 -12.84 6.72
C GLU A 266 -11.14 -11.53 6.05
N VAL A 267 -12.09 -10.62 5.77
CA VAL A 267 -11.78 -9.29 5.24
C VAL A 267 -11.11 -8.46 6.33
N VAL A 268 -9.85 -8.05 6.08
CA VAL A 268 -9.02 -7.33 7.05
C VAL A 268 -8.72 -5.88 6.63
N ALA A 269 -8.78 -5.60 5.33
CA ALA A 269 -8.55 -4.25 4.81
C ALA A 269 -9.33 -4.01 3.51
N LEU A 270 -9.51 -2.74 3.18
CA LEU A 270 -10.05 -2.27 1.91
C LEU A 270 -9.38 -0.94 1.59
N ASP A 271 -8.85 -0.80 0.37
CA ASP A 271 -8.34 0.45 -0.16
C ASP A 271 -9.01 0.71 -1.52
N VAL A 272 -9.73 1.83 -1.66
CA VAL A 272 -10.49 2.20 -2.86
C VAL A 272 -10.24 3.66 -3.22
N PHE A 273 -10.00 3.91 -4.49
CA PHE A 273 -9.81 5.23 -5.09
C PHE A 273 -11.02 5.60 -5.95
N ASP A 274 -11.19 6.87 -6.25
CA ASP A 274 -12.18 7.34 -7.22
C ASP A 274 -11.66 7.28 -8.67
N SER A 275 -10.33 7.28 -8.84
CA SER A 275 -9.64 7.32 -10.13
C SER A 275 -8.91 6.02 -10.43
N PRO A 276 -9.27 5.30 -11.51
CA PRO A 276 -8.52 4.15 -11.99
C PRO A 276 -7.07 4.50 -12.37
N LYS A 277 -6.82 5.74 -12.84
CA LYS A 277 -5.48 6.21 -13.19
C LYS A 277 -4.59 6.33 -11.94
N LEU A 278 -5.14 6.91 -10.87
CA LEU A 278 -4.44 7.02 -9.59
C LEU A 278 -4.16 5.63 -9.01
N PHE A 279 -5.19 4.77 -8.98
CA PHE A 279 -5.03 3.39 -8.52
C PHE A 279 -3.94 2.63 -9.30
N ALA A 280 -3.93 2.70 -10.63
CA ALA A 280 -2.96 1.99 -11.47
C ALA A 280 -1.50 2.37 -11.16
N ARG A 281 -1.23 3.62 -10.76
CA ARG A 281 0.11 4.08 -10.33
C ARG A 281 0.52 3.52 -8.97
N LEU A 282 -0.46 3.23 -8.10
CA LEU A 282 -0.24 2.76 -6.74
C LEU A 282 -0.44 1.24 -6.58
N ASP A 283 -1.06 0.57 -7.55
CA ASP A 283 -1.47 -0.83 -7.50
C ASP A 283 -0.35 -1.76 -7.00
N ARG A 284 0.81 -1.73 -7.63
CA ARG A 284 1.92 -2.62 -7.27
C ARG A 284 2.43 -2.34 -5.85
N LYS A 285 2.54 -1.07 -5.47
CA LYS A 285 2.97 -0.66 -4.13
C LYS A 285 1.97 -1.12 -3.07
N LEU A 286 0.67 -0.97 -3.33
CA LEU A 286 -0.41 -1.45 -2.46
C LEU A 286 -0.38 -2.98 -2.32
N ARG A 287 -0.33 -3.72 -3.42
CA ARG A 287 -0.26 -5.19 -3.36
C ARG A 287 0.94 -5.67 -2.54
N ARG A 288 2.12 -5.07 -2.73
CA ARG A 288 3.31 -5.42 -1.97
C ARG A 288 3.20 -5.08 -0.48
N SER A 289 2.46 -4.04 -0.10
CA SER A 289 2.09 -3.76 1.29
C SER A 289 1.26 -4.90 1.90
N TYR A 290 0.29 -5.45 1.14
CA TYR A 290 -0.51 -6.60 1.57
C TYR A 290 0.29 -7.89 1.61
N TYR A 291 1.20 -8.12 0.65
CA TYR A 291 2.10 -9.28 0.67
C TYR A 291 3.00 -9.26 1.88
N ALA A 292 3.54 -8.08 2.22
CA ALA A 292 4.38 -7.89 3.39
C ALA A 292 3.63 -8.17 4.71
N GLU A 293 2.32 -7.95 4.75
CA GLU A 293 1.49 -8.38 5.87
C GLU A 293 1.30 -9.90 5.87
N ALA A 294 0.88 -10.44 4.72
CA ALA A 294 0.48 -11.85 4.59
C ALA A 294 1.62 -12.85 4.76
N ILE A 295 2.85 -12.47 4.39
CA ILE A 295 4.02 -13.37 4.41
C ILE A 295 4.40 -13.82 5.84
N ASP A 296 4.01 -13.04 6.84
CA ASP A 296 4.28 -13.33 8.26
C ASP A 296 3.06 -13.95 8.97
N VAL A 297 1.96 -14.14 8.26
CA VAL A 297 0.75 -14.76 8.78
C VAL A 297 0.66 -16.19 8.26
N ASP A 298 0.55 -17.17 9.16
CA ASP A 298 0.27 -18.56 8.80
C ASP A 298 -1.21 -18.72 8.39
N ALA A 299 -1.56 -18.13 7.25
CA ALA A 299 -2.92 -18.15 6.74
C ALA A 299 -3.15 -19.46 5.97
N ARG A 300 -4.21 -20.17 6.34
CA ARG A 300 -4.57 -21.47 5.73
C ARG A 300 -4.86 -21.32 4.25
N ALA A 301 -4.19 -22.08 3.43
CA ALA A 301 -4.56 -22.25 2.02
C ALA A 301 -5.97 -22.85 1.92
N GLY A 302 -6.78 -22.41 0.95
CA GLY A 302 -8.14 -22.89 0.75
C GLY A 302 -9.21 -22.25 1.65
N ALA A 303 -8.88 -21.13 2.29
CA ALA A 303 -9.86 -20.33 3.01
C ALA A 303 -10.99 -19.82 2.08
N PRO A 304 -12.21 -19.61 2.60
CA PRO A 304 -13.34 -19.15 1.79
C PRO A 304 -13.05 -17.77 1.17
N VAL A 305 -13.49 -17.58 -0.07
CA VAL A 305 -13.39 -16.26 -0.75
C VAL A 305 -14.48 -15.34 -0.20
N PRO A 306 -14.16 -14.12 0.22
CA PRO A 306 -15.15 -13.16 0.67
C PRO A 306 -16.19 -12.84 -0.42
N SER A 307 -17.46 -12.82 -0.03
CA SER A 307 -18.56 -12.40 -0.90
C SER A 307 -18.64 -10.86 -0.98
N ALA A 308 -19.33 -10.34 -2.00
CA ALA A 308 -19.68 -8.91 -2.07
C ALA A 308 -20.46 -8.44 -0.83
N ALA A 309 -21.30 -9.31 -0.27
CA ALA A 309 -22.02 -9.02 0.97
C ALA A 309 -21.07 -8.85 2.17
N SER A 310 -20.05 -9.71 2.29
CA SER A 310 -19.02 -9.60 3.34
C SER A 310 -18.22 -8.31 3.20
N VAL A 311 -17.83 -7.95 1.99
CA VAL A 311 -17.11 -6.68 1.71
C VAL A 311 -18.01 -5.48 2.06
N ARG A 312 -19.28 -5.49 1.67
CA ARG A 312 -20.25 -4.45 2.01
C ARG A 312 -20.43 -4.28 3.52
N ALA A 313 -20.58 -5.40 4.23
CA ALA A 313 -20.72 -5.39 5.69
C ALA A 313 -19.48 -4.78 6.36
N PHE A 314 -18.27 -5.12 5.87
CA PHE A 314 -17.03 -4.54 6.38
C PHE A 314 -16.93 -3.03 6.15
N MET A 315 -17.37 -2.54 4.98
CA MET A 315 -17.44 -1.11 4.69
C MET A 315 -18.45 -0.40 5.62
N ALA A 316 -19.63 -0.97 5.77
CA ALA A 316 -20.71 -0.40 6.58
C ALA A 316 -20.36 -0.35 8.08
N ALA A 317 -19.62 -1.33 8.60
CA ALA A 317 -19.17 -1.33 9.99
C ALA A 317 -18.31 -0.10 10.32
N ALA A 318 -17.46 0.32 9.38
CA ALA A 318 -16.65 1.53 9.55
C ALA A 318 -17.50 2.81 9.43
N ASP A 319 -18.50 2.84 8.53
CA ASP A 319 -19.37 3.99 8.31
C ASP A 319 -20.31 4.28 9.50
N ALA A 320 -20.49 3.31 10.39
CA ALA A 320 -21.32 3.48 11.59
C ALA A 320 -20.71 4.45 12.62
N ALA A 321 -19.40 4.66 12.57
CA ALA A 321 -18.70 5.58 13.47
C ALA A 321 -18.77 7.05 12.96
N PRO A 322 -18.79 8.03 13.88
CA PRO A 322 -18.81 9.44 13.50
C PRO A 322 -17.50 9.87 12.82
N ASP A 323 -17.64 10.86 11.95
CA ASP A 323 -16.51 11.51 11.27
C ASP A 323 -15.67 12.31 12.26
N GLN A 324 -14.36 12.09 12.23
CA GLN A 324 -13.36 12.82 13.01
C GLN A 324 -12.36 13.47 12.03
N PRO A 325 -12.42 14.79 11.82
CA PRO A 325 -11.41 15.49 11.03
C PRO A 325 -10.03 15.33 11.69
N VAL A 326 -9.01 14.87 10.93
CA VAL A 326 -7.67 14.61 11.47
C VAL A 326 -6.57 15.39 10.76
N TYR A 327 -6.83 15.87 9.55
CA TYR A 327 -5.92 16.70 8.79
C TYR A 327 -6.71 17.44 7.70
N GLY A 328 -6.28 18.66 7.37
CA GLY A 328 -6.87 19.43 6.29
C GLY A 328 -5.90 20.49 5.78
N ASN A 329 -5.96 20.76 4.49
CA ASN A 329 -5.23 21.83 3.81
C ASN A 329 -6.14 22.49 2.75
N ASP A 330 -5.57 23.33 1.87
CA ASP A 330 -6.35 24.03 0.84
C ASP A 330 -7.00 23.09 -0.18
N GLU A 331 -6.47 21.86 -0.37
CA GLU A 331 -6.89 20.94 -1.43
C GLU A 331 -7.79 19.81 -0.94
N ALA A 332 -7.57 19.31 0.28
CA ALA A 332 -8.29 18.16 0.78
C ALA A 332 -8.50 18.20 2.30
N ASP A 333 -9.54 17.51 2.74
CA ASP A 333 -9.76 17.15 4.15
C ASP A 333 -9.62 15.63 4.32
N THR A 334 -8.93 15.21 5.37
CA THR A 334 -8.81 13.81 5.79
C THR A 334 -9.63 13.59 7.04
N VAL A 335 -10.51 12.59 6.97
CA VAL A 335 -11.46 12.25 8.03
C VAL A 335 -11.25 10.81 8.42
N ASN A 336 -11.14 10.54 9.72
CA ASN A 336 -11.14 9.20 10.28
C ASN A 336 -12.52 8.85 10.86
N GLN A 337 -12.83 7.56 10.84
CA GLN A 337 -13.96 6.94 11.52
C GLN A 337 -13.42 5.75 12.30
N ILE A 338 -13.59 5.74 13.61
CA ILE A 338 -13.07 4.67 14.48
C ILE A 338 -14.26 4.03 15.18
N GLY A 339 -14.60 2.83 14.76
CA GLY A 339 -15.68 2.00 15.30
C GLY A 339 -15.16 0.80 16.08
N ASP A 340 -16.07 -0.03 16.55
CA ASP A 340 -15.76 -1.30 17.19
C ASP A 340 -15.22 -2.28 16.14
N GLY A 341 -13.97 -2.72 16.31
CA GLY A 341 -13.29 -3.66 15.43
C GLY A 341 -12.94 -3.15 14.03
N THR A 342 -13.24 -1.89 13.67
CA THR A 342 -12.90 -1.29 12.37
C THR A 342 -12.49 0.17 12.51
N ALA A 343 -11.60 0.60 11.62
CA ALA A 343 -11.29 2.01 11.44
C ALA A 343 -11.23 2.35 9.95
N ALA A 344 -11.68 3.54 9.58
CA ALA A 344 -11.59 4.04 8.22
C ALA A 344 -10.96 5.41 8.16
N THR A 345 -10.31 5.71 7.05
CA THR A 345 -9.87 7.05 6.68
C THR A 345 -10.39 7.39 5.30
N ARG A 346 -10.80 8.63 5.09
CA ARG A 346 -11.28 9.15 3.82
C ARG A 346 -10.57 10.45 3.48
N VAL A 347 -10.17 10.61 2.23
CA VAL A 347 -9.64 11.86 1.68
C VAL A 347 -10.70 12.48 0.80
N MET A 348 -11.16 13.67 1.17
CA MET A 348 -12.21 14.44 0.49
C MET A 348 -11.57 15.61 -0.25
N SER A 349 -11.56 15.59 -1.59
CA SER A 349 -11.07 16.74 -2.36
C SER A 349 -12.04 17.90 -2.27
N LYS A 350 -11.53 19.07 -1.94
CA LYS A 350 -12.31 20.32 -1.91
C LYS A 350 -12.76 20.77 -3.30
N ARG A 351 -11.98 20.46 -4.33
CA ARG A 351 -12.35 20.73 -5.74
C ARG A 351 -13.56 19.91 -6.17
N ALA A 352 -13.56 18.61 -5.87
CA ALA A 352 -14.67 17.71 -6.19
C ALA A 352 -15.94 18.10 -5.42
N TYR A 353 -15.80 18.59 -4.20
CA TYR A 353 -16.91 19.08 -3.38
C TYR A 353 -17.58 20.32 -4.01
N VAL A 354 -16.80 21.31 -4.44
CA VAL A 354 -17.30 22.52 -5.10
C VAL A 354 -18.01 22.17 -6.42
N ALA A 355 -17.44 21.29 -7.23
CA ALA A 355 -18.04 20.88 -8.51
C ALA A 355 -19.39 20.15 -8.34
N LYS A 356 -19.57 19.34 -7.27
CA LYS A 356 -20.80 18.59 -6.98
C LYS A 356 -21.80 19.35 -6.12
N GLY A 357 -21.34 20.25 -5.25
CA GLY A 357 -22.21 21.12 -4.44
C GLY A 357 -23.17 21.96 -5.28
N ALA A 358 -22.74 22.34 -6.48
CA ALA A 358 -23.61 23.03 -7.47
C ALA A 358 -24.74 22.13 -8.04
N LYS A 359 -24.69 20.80 -7.82
CA LYS A 359 -25.65 19.81 -8.35
C LYS A 359 -26.36 18.98 -7.27
N GLY A 360 -26.18 19.31 -5.97
CA GLY A 360 -26.89 18.63 -4.85
C GLY A 360 -26.44 17.19 -4.54
N GLY A 361 -25.33 16.68 -5.12
CA GLY A 361 -24.80 15.34 -4.87
C GLY A 361 -23.80 15.30 -3.72
N LYS A 362 -23.80 14.21 -2.92
CA LYS A 362 -22.73 13.96 -1.94
C LYS A 362 -21.39 13.80 -2.66
N ALA A 363 -20.34 14.50 -2.20
CA ALA A 363 -19.00 14.33 -2.72
C ALA A 363 -18.50 12.92 -2.38
N LYS A 364 -17.92 12.22 -3.39
CA LYS A 364 -17.26 10.94 -3.17
C LYS A 364 -15.83 11.19 -2.66
N PRO A 365 -15.30 10.35 -1.76
CA PRO A 365 -13.90 10.45 -1.38
C PRO A 365 -13.00 10.11 -2.59
N VAL A 366 -11.89 10.84 -2.72
CA VAL A 366 -10.81 10.51 -3.67
C VAL A 366 -10.17 9.18 -3.29
N PHE A 367 -10.08 8.93 -1.99
CA PHE A 367 -9.55 7.70 -1.43
C PHE A 367 -10.31 7.33 -0.15
N ARG A 368 -10.54 6.04 0.02
CA ARG A 368 -11.08 5.44 1.23
C ARG A 368 -10.28 4.19 1.57
N SER A 369 -9.80 4.13 2.80
CA SER A 369 -9.24 2.92 3.40
C SER A 369 -10.08 2.49 4.59
N VAL A 370 -10.36 1.20 4.70
CA VAL A 370 -10.99 0.58 5.87
C VAL A 370 -10.08 -0.53 6.36
N GLN A 371 -9.85 -0.62 7.65
CA GLN A 371 -8.97 -1.61 8.25
C GLN A 371 -9.62 -2.23 9.48
N ARG A 372 -9.42 -3.53 9.67
CA ARG A 372 -9.84 -4.23 10.89
C ARG A 372 -8.89 -3.87 12.02
N ARG A 373 -9.44 -3.49 13.16
CA ARG A 373 -8.68 -3.28 14.40
C ARG A 373 -8.87 -4.46 15.33
N LYS A 374 -7.78 -4.96 15.88
CA LYS A 374 -7.82 -6.07 16.87
C LYS A 374 -8.02 -5.57 18.29
N GLU A 375 -7.74 -4.30 18.53
CA GLU A 375 -7.80 -3.67 19.87
C GLU A 375 -8.69 -2.42 19.83
N ALA A 376 -9.42 -2.18 20.92
CA ALA A 376 -10.11 -0.92 21.13
C ALA A 376 -9.09 0.24 21.19
N PRO A 377 -9.42 1.46 20.72
CA PRO A 377 -8.50 2.58 20.74
C PRO A 377 -8.08 2.86 22.18
N THR A 378 -6.79 2.75 22.48
CA THR A 378 -6.19 3.36 23.66
C THR A 378 -6.17 4.86 23.43
N ALA A 379 -7.09 5.59 24.01
CA ALA A 379 -7.29 7.04 23.96
C ALA A 379 -7.41 7.63 22.53
N ALA A 380 -8.22 8.67 22.36
CA ALA A 380 -8.32 9.42 21.12
C ALA A 380 -6.93 9.85 20.64
N PRO A 381 -6.59 9.68 19.34
CA PRO A 381 -5.33 10.19 18.82
C PRO A 381 -5.28 11.68 19.12
N SER A 382 -4.33 12.09 19.96
CA SER A 382 -4.07 13.50 20.20
C SER A 382 -3.80 14.12 18.83
N ALA A 383 -4.53 15.16 18.49
CA ALA A 383 -4.19 16.01 17.37
C ALA A 383 -2.69 16.27 17.46
N PHE A 384 -1.92 15.88 16.45
CA PHE A 384 -0.47 15.87 16.34
C PHE A 384 0.25 16.59 17.47
N GLY A 385 0.84 15.77 18.37
CA GLY A 385 1.75 16.14 19.45
C GLY A 385 1.68 17.56 19.96
N ASN A 386 1.07 17.74 21.07
CA ASN A 386 1.56 18.79 21.96
C ASN A 386 3.05 18.51 22.16
N ASP A 387 3.87 19.55 22.11
CA ASP A 387 5.34 19.54 22.36
C ASP A 387 5.75 18.86 23.68
N ASP A 388 4.82 18.32 24.45
CA ASP A 388 5.02 17.68 25.76
C ASP A 388 5.75 16.33 25.71
N ASP A 389 5.79 15.64 24.55
CA ASP A 389 6.63 14.44 24.38
C ASP A 389 8.11 14.76 24.08
N ALA A 390 8.42 15.99 23.69
CA ALA A 390 9.79 16.43 23.45
C ALA A 390 10.69 16.41 24.73
N PRO A 391 10.20 16.68 25.95
CA PRO A 391 11.03 16.66 27.16
C PRO A 391 11.50 15.27 27.57
N GLN A 392 10.76 14.19 27.27
CA GLN A 392 11.18 12.84 27.65
C GLN A 392 12.32 12.32 26.79
N LEU A 393 12.33 12.68 25.52
CA LEU A 393 13.40 12.30 24.59
C LEU A 393 14.71 13.01 24.87
N GLN A 394 14.67 14.26 25.34
CA GLN A 394 15.88 15.00 25.77
C GLN A 394 16.52 14.44 27.05
N ARG A 395 15.76 13.78 27.93
CA ARG A 395 16.30 13.17 29.17
C ARG A 395 17.09 11.88 28.92
N LEU A 396 16.92 11.23 27.77
CA LEU A 396 17.64 10.01 27.40
C LEU A 396 18.97 10.28 26.67
N MET A 397 19.29 11.54 26.36
CA MET A 397 20.59 11.89 25.76
C MET A 397 21.66 12.00 26.83
N PRO A 398 22.80 11.29 26.71
CA PRO A 398 23.93 11.53 27.62
C PRO A 398 24.42 12.96 27.43
N ARG A 399 24.39 13.73 28.51
CA ARG A 399 24.97 15.10 28.54
C ARG A 399 26.46 14.99 28.20
N ARG A 400 26.87 15.39 27.00
CA ARG A 400 28.28 15.61 26.69
C ARG A 400 28.77 16.77 27.57
N ARG A 401 29.68 16.47 28.51
CA ARG A 401 30.48 17.51 29.13
C ARG A 401 31.39 18.11 28.04
N VAL A 402 31.19 19.36 27.77
CA VAL A 402 32.14 20.17 26.98
C VAL A 402 33.27 20.53 27.93
N PRO A 403 34.55 20.38 27.52
CA PRO A 403 35.71 20.74 28.33
C PRO A 403 35.82 22.23 28.58
#